data_d45ff8f9d3d63012067a8a7400311a11
#
_entry.id   d45ff8f9d3d63012067a8a7400311a11
#
_cell.length_a   1.000
_cell.length_b   1.000
_cell.length_c   1.000
_cell.angle_alpha   90.00
_cell.angle_beta   90.00
_cell.angle_gamma   90.00
#
_symmetry.space_group_name_H-M   'P 1'
#
loop_
_entity.id
_entity.type
_entity.pdbx_description
1 polymer ?
#
loop_
_entity_poly.entity_id
_entity_poly.type
_entity_poly.pdbx_seq_one_letter_code
_entity_poly.pdbx_strand_id
1 'polypeptide(L)'
;MDTQTLVTHAYNTAVEALNGTRNVLDPDAIDHAATLLQRARQVYCLGQGGSQVLAEDIWARFSMISTKFRTAGDSHMQAITASLMGPEDVLLFVSYSGSTRDMMDTLLSLIHI
;
A
#
# COMPACT_ATOMS: atom_id res chain seq x y z
N MET A 1 -31.84 10.27 11.08
CA MET A 1 -31.19 10.93 9.94
C MET A 1 -31.85 10.41 8.68
N ASP A 2 -32.36 11.28 7.83
CA ASP A 2 -32.97 10.87 6.58
C ASP A 2 -31.89 10.50 5.55
N THR A 3 -32.33 9.89 4.44
CA THR A 3 -31.42 9.41 3.41
C THR A 3 -30.63 10.54 2.76
N GLN A 4 -31.26 11.69 2.52
CA GLN A 4 -30.57 12.83 1.91
C GLN A 4 -29.47 13.38 2.82
N THR A 5 -29.74 13.51 4.10
CA THR A 5 -28.73 13.95 5.09
C THR A 5 -27.58 12.96 5.16
N LEU A 6 -27.88 11.66 5.12
CA LEU A 6 -26.87 10.62 5.14
C LEU A 6 -25.97 10.69 3.90
N VAL A 7 -26.55 10.87 2.72
CA VAL A 7 -25.80 11.00 1.47
C VAL A 7 -24.88 12.23 1.51
N THR A 8 -25.42 13.37 1.96
CA THR A 8 -24.64 14.61 2.09
C THR A 8 -23.50 14.45 3.08
N HIS A 9 -23.76 13.81 4.23
CA HIS A 9 -22.74 13.56 5.23
C HIS A 9 -21.63 12.65 4.69
N ALA A 10 -21.97 11.56 4.02
CA ALA A 10 -21.01 10.64 3.42
C ALA A 10 -20.14 11.33 2.37
N TYR A 11 -20.76 12.16 1.52
CA TYR A 11 -20.04 12.93 0.51
C TYR A 11 -19.04 13.90 1.17
N ASN A 12 -19.52 14.69 2.12
CA ASN A 12 -18.67 15.67 2.81
C ASN A 12 -17.52 15.02 3.55
N THR A 13 -17.75 13.89 4.20
CA THR A 13 -16.72 13.13 4.90
C THR A 13 -15.63 12.64 3.91
N ALA A 14 -16.04 12.14 2.74
CA ALA A 14 -15.11 11.71 1.71
C ALA A 14 -14.28 12.88 1.16
N VAL A 15 -14.90 14.03 0.92
CA VAL A 15 -14.21 15.23 0.43
C VAL A 15 -13.20 15.74 1.47
N GLU A 16 -13.59 15.76 2.74
CA GLU A 16 -12.69 16.16 3.82
C GLU A 16 -11.48 15.22 3.94
N ALA A 17 -11.71 13.92 3.79
CA ALA A 17 -10.62 12.94 3.81
C ALA A 17 -9.64 13.15 2.64
N LEU A 18 -10.15 13.42 1.44
CA LEU A 18 -9.33 13.72 0.28
C LEU A 18 -8.53 15.01 0.47
N ASN A 19 -9.16 16.06 0.98
CA ASN A 19 -8.48 17.32 1.25
C ASN A 19 -7.39 17.15 2.32
N GLY A 20 -7.68 16.42 3.39
CA GLY A 20 -6.72 16.12 4.44
C GLY A 20 -5.52 15.34 3.92
N THR A 21 -5.75 14.36 3.07
CA THR A 21 -4.69 13.58 2.42
C THR A 21 -3.82 14.48 1.53
N ARG A 22 -4.45 15.30 0.69
CA ARG A 22 -3.72 16.23 -0.16
C ARG A 22 -2.81 17.15 0.65
N ASN A 23 -3.26 17.60 1.81
CA ASN A 23 -2.51 18.54 2.63
C ASN A 23 -1.27 17.93 3.28
N VAL A 24 -1.22 16.61 3.44
CA VAL A 24 -0.09 15.92 4.06
C VAL A 24 0.79 15.18 3.05
N LEU A 25 0.41 15.12 1.79
CA LEU A 25 1.24 14.52 0.75
C LEU A 25 2.47 15.39 0.49
N ASP A 26 3.63 14.73 0.45
CA ASP A 26 4.90 15.35 0.11
C ASP A 26 5.24 15.03 -1.35
N PRO A 27 5.25 16.03 -2.25
CA PRO A 27 5.57 15.78 -3.66
C PRO A 27 6.95 15.18 -3.88
N ASP A 28 7.94 15.57 -3.08
CA ASP A 28 9.29 15.02 -3.20
C ASP A 28 9.33 13.54 -2.81
N ALA A 29 8.59 13.15 -1.77
CA ALA A 29 8.46 11.75 -1.39
C ALA A 29 7.77 10.93 -2.49
N ILE A 30 6.75 11.48 -3.13
CA ILE A 30 6.06 10.83 -4.24
C ILE A 30 7.00 10.64 -5.43
N ASP A 31 7.77 11.65 -5.80
CA ASP A 31 8.77 11.55 -6.87
C ASP A 31 9.83 10.49 -6.55
N HIS A 32 10.30 10.46 -5.32
CA HIS A 32 11.27 9.46 -4.89
C HIS A 32 10.69 8.04 -4.97
N ALA A 33 9.47 7.85 -4.48
CA ALA A 33 8.78 6.57 -4.57
C ALA A 33 8.57 6.12 -6.01
N ALA A 34 8.15 7.03 -6.88
CA ALA A 34 7.97 6.74 -8.30
C ALA A 34 9.28 6.28 -8.97
N THR A 35 10.39 6.93 -8.63
CA THR A 35 11.71 6.54 -9.12
C THR A 35 12.11 5.15 -8.64
N LEU A 36 11.87 4.84 -7.37
CA LEU A 36 12.13 3.51 -6.82
C LEU A 36 11.34 2.42 -7.55
N LEU A 37 10.05 2.67 -7.77
CA LEU A 37 9.18 1.73 -8.49
C LEU A 37 9.64 1.53 -9.92
N GLN A 38 10.04 2.61 -10.60
CA GLN A 38 10.50 2.57 -11.97
C GLN A 38 11.78 1.74 -12.14
N ARG A 39 12.71 1.86 -11.20
CA ARG A 39 14.01 1.19 -11.25
C ARG A 39 13.99 -0.22 -10.68
N ALA A 40 12.97 -0.59 -9.95
CA ALA A 40 12.89 -1.89 -9.30
C ALA A 40 12.87 -3.02 -10.32
N ARG A 41 13.57 -4.13 -10.00
CA ARG A 41 13.47 -5.38 -10.75
C ARG A 41 12.09 -6.01 -10.57
N GLN A 42 11.64 -6.12 -9.32
CA GLN A 42 10.30 -6.58 -8.94
C GLN A 42 9.75 -5.66 -7.87
N VAL A 43 8.44 -5.44 -7.89
CA VAL A 43 7.73 -4.70 -6.84
C VAL A 43 6.70 -5.62 -6.21
N TYR A 44 6.78 -5.79 -4.91
CA TYR A 44 5.85 -6.61 -4.15
C TYR A 44 4.86 -5.71 -3.43
N CYS A 45 3.58 -5.84 -3.78
CA CYS A 45 2.49 -5.07 -3.20
C CYS A 45 1.85 -5.93 -2.11
N LEU A 46 2.14 -5.62 -0.86
CA LEU A 46 1.71 -6.41 0.30
C LEU A 46 0.97 -5.53 1.31
N GLY A 47 0.12 -6.18 2.08
CA GLY A 47 -0.61 -5.57 3.18
C GLY A 47 -1.24 -6.67 4.02
N GLN A 48 -1.70 -6.33 5.21
CA GLN A 48 -2.32 -7.29 6.12
C GLN A 48 -3.75 -6.88 6.46
N GLY A 49 -4.61 -7.88 6.71
CA GLY A 49 -6.01 -7.65 7.03
C GLY A 49 -6.72 -6.89 5.90
N GLY A 50 -7.48 -5.86 6.25
CA GLY A 50 -8.16 -5.02 5.26
C GLY A 50 -7.22 -4.28 4.32
N SER A 51 -5.98 -4.02 4.74
CA SER A 51 -4.96 -3.38 3.89
C SER A 51 -4.48 -4.29 2.76
N GLN A 52 -4.67 -5.61 2.88
CA GLN A 52 -4.36 -6.55 1.81
C GLN A 52 -5.24 -6.30 0.59
N VAL A 53 -6.51 -5.97 0.78
CA VAL A 53 -7.43 -5.65 -0.32
C VAL A 53 -6.93 -4.44 -1.09
N LEU A 54 -6.44 -3.42 -0.39
CA LEU A 54 -5.86 -2.23 -1.01
C LEU A 54 -4.57 -2.55 -1.75
N ALA A 55 -3.72 -3.40 -1.19
CA ALA A 55 -2.48 -3.85 -1.83
C ALA A 55 -2.78 -4.61 -3.13
N GLU A 56 -3.80 -5.46 -3.13
CA GLU A 56 -4.23 -6.18 -4.33
C GLU A 56 -4.80 -5.24 -5.40
N ASP A 57 -5.53 -4.21 -5.01
CA ASP A 57 -6.02 -3.19 -5.93
C ASP A 57 -4.87 -2.42 -6.58
N ILE A 58 -3.88 -2.03 -5.79
CA ILE A 58 -2.67 -1.37 -6.29
C ILE A 58 -1.92 -2.30 -7.27
N TRP A 59 -1.74 -3.55 -6.89
CA TRP A 59 -1.12 -4.55 -7.77
C TRP A 59 -1.87 -4.67 -9.10
N ALA A 60 -3.19 -4.78 -9.05
CA ALA A 60 -4.01 -4.94 -10.25
C ALA A 60 -3.85 -3.74 -11.20
N ARG A 61 -3.85 -2.52 -10.65
CA ARG A 61 -3.70 -1.30 -11.45
C ARG A 61 -2.32 -1.19 -12.09
N PHE A 62 -1.26 -1.41 -11.32
CA PHE A 62 0.09 -1.37 -11.85
C PHE A 62 0.38 -2.51 -12.83
N SER A 63 -0.26 -3.66 -12.68
CA SER A 63 -0.11 -4.78 -13.60
C SER A 63 -0.60 -4.47 -15.01
N MET A 64 -1.39 -3.41 -15.18
CA MET A 64 -1.82 -2.94 -16.50
C MET A 64 -0.68 -2.29 -17.30
N ILE A 65 0.40 -1.88 -16.64
CA ILE A 65 1.52 -1.20 -17.29
C ILE A 65 2.83 -1.98 -17.24
N SER A 66 2.96 -2.97 -16.37
CA SER A 66 4.18 -3.76 -16.25
C SER A 66 3.92 -5.11 -15.59
N THR A 67 4.68 -6.12 -15.96
CA THR A 67 4.60 -7.48 -15.39
C THR A 67 5.45 -7.64 -14.13
N LYS A 68 6.19 -6.62 -13.72
CA LYS A 68 7.10 -6.72 -12.58
C LYS A 68 6.41 -6.57 -11.20
N PHE A 69 5.12 -6.26 -11.17
CA PHE A 69 4.37 -6.10 -9.94
C PHE A 69 3.81 -7.44 -9.49
N ARG A 70 3.99 -7.75 -8.20
CA ARG A 70 3.61 -9.02 -7.58
C ARG A 70 2.78 -8.74 -6.33
N THR A 71 1.99 -9.75 -5.93
CA THR A 71 1.25 -9.72 -4.66
C THR A 71 1.24 -11.12 -4.05
N ALA A 72 0.82 -11.22 -2.80
CA ALA A 72 0.63 -12.49 -2.11
C ALA A 72 -0.62 -12.43 -1.24
N GLY A 73 -1.46 -13.47 -1.31
CA GLY A 73 -2.82 -13.45 -0.78
C GLY A 73 -2.95 -13.68 0.72
N ASP A 74 -1.99 -14.30 1.37
CA ASP A 74 -2.06 -14.58 2.80
C ASP A 74 -0.71 -14.30 3.50
N SER A 75 -0.76 -14.23 4.83
CA SER A 75 0.43 -13.89 5.63
C SER A 75 1.59 -14.86 5.42
N HIS A 76 1.30 -16.14 5.25
CA HIS A 76 2.32 -17.14 5.03
C HIS A 76 3.02 -16.94 3.69
N MET A 77 2.26 -16.73 2.63
CA MET A 77 2.81 -16.46 1.30
C MET A 77 3.52 -15.12 1.25
N GLN A 78 3.04 -14.11 1.98
CA GLN A 78 3.72 -12.82 2.10
C GLN A 78 5.09 -12.98 2.76
N ALA A 79 5.19 -13.78 3.81
CA ALA A 79 6.46 -14.05 4.48
C ALA A 79 7.46 -14.75 3.55
N ILE A 80 7.00 -15.76 2.82
CA ILE A 80 7.85 -16.47 1.84
C ILE A 80 8.32 -15.51 0.75
N THR A 81 7.41 -14.71 0.21
CA THR A 81 7.71 -13.73 -0.83
C THR A 81 8.73 -12.70 -0.34
N ALA A 82 8.52 -12.14 0.85
CA ALA A 82 9.44 -11.17 1.44
C ALA A 82 10.84 -11.75 1.66
N SER A 83 10.92 -13.01 2.05
CA SER A 83 12.21 -13.68 2.28
C SER A 83 13.02 -13.89 1.00
N LEU A 84 12.36 -13.88 -0.16
CA LEU A 84 13.00 -14.07 -1.46
C LEU A 84 13.37 -12.74 -2.14
N MET A 85 13.03 -11.61 -1.53
CA MET A 85 13.36 -10.29 -2.08
C MET A 85 14.86 -10.05 -2.06
N GLY A 86 15.36 -9.45 -3.12
CA GLY A 86 16.74 -9.03 -3.25
C GLY A 86 16.91 -7.52 -3.19
N PRO A 87 18.15 -7.02 -3.26
CA PRO A 87 18.45 -5.59 -3.12
C PRO A 87 17.89 -4.72 -4.25
N GLU A 88 17.55 -5.31 -5.37
CA GLU A 88 16.95 -4.59 -6.51
C GLU A 88 15.42 -4.61 -6.49
N ASP A 89 14.83 -5.28 -5.53
CA ASP A 89 13.39 -5.38 -5.37
C ASP A 89 12.88 -4.30 -4.44
N VAL A 90 11.62 -3.89 -4.62
CA VAL A 90 10.95 -2.90 -3.81
C VAL A 90 9.70 -3.51 -3.17
N LEU A 91 9.50 -3.22 -1.90
CA LEU A 91 8.29 -3.56 -1.19
C LEU A 91 7.39 -2.32 -1.11
N LEU A 92 6.19 -2.42 -1.67
CA LEU A 92 5.13 -1.44 -1.50
C LEU A 92 4.17 -2.02 -0.46
N PHE A 93 4.24 -1.49 0.75
CA PHE A 93 3.47 -2.02 1.87
C PHE A 93 2.36 -1.05 2.27
N VAL A 94 1.12 -1.55 2.31
CA VAL A 94 -0.04 -0.76 2.73
C VAL A 94 -0.32 -1.02 4.20
N SER A 95 -0.26 0.04 5.01
CA SER A 95 -0.51 -0.03 6.45
C SER A 95 -1.70 0.86 6.82
N TYR A 96 -2.67 0.30 7.52
CA TYR A 96 -3.82 1.06 8.00
C TYR A 96 -3.47 1.96 9.18
N SER A 97 -2.64 1.47 10.10
CA SER A 97 -2.31 2.20 11.33
C SER A 97 -1.53 3.48 11.07
N GLY A 98 -0.76 3.53 9.99
CA GLY A 98 0.15 4.64 9.72
C GLY A 98 1.25 4.79 10.76
N SER A 99 1.31 3.90 11.75
CA SER A 99 2.33 3.92 12.78
C SER A 99 3.63 3.33 12.22
N THR A 100 4.70 4.10 12.27
CA THR A 100 6.02 3.65 11.84
C THR A 100 6.46 2.42 12.62
N ARG A 101 6.19 2.39 13.92
CA ARG A 101 6.55 1.26 14.78
C ARG A 101 5.80 0.00 14.40
N ASP A 102 4.47 0.07 14.25
CA ASP A 102 3.66 -1.08 13.86
C ASP A 102 4.05 -1.59 12.48
N MET A 103 4.32 -0.67 11.54
CA MET A 103 4.77 -1.02 10.21
C MET A 103 6.12 -1.74 10.25
N MET A 104 7.07 -1.24 11.03
CA MET A 104 8.38 -1.88 11.18
C MET A 104 8.28 -3.25 11.83
N ASP A 105 7.46 -3.40 12.87
CA ASP A 105 7.23 -4.69 13.52
C ASP A 105 6.64 -5.71 12.55
N THR A 106 5.68 -5.29 11.75
CA THR A 106 5.06 -6.13 10.73
C THR A 106 6.07 -6.53 9.65
N LEU A 107 6.85 -5.59 9.14
CA LEU A 107 7.88 -5.87 8.14
C LEU A 107 8.95 -6.84 8.68
N LEU A 108 9.38 -6.63 9.91
CA LEU A 108 10.35 -7.53 10.55
C LEU A 108 9.78 -8.93 10.71
N SER A 109 8.50 -9.08 11.07
CA SER A 109 7.87 -10.37 11.18
C SER A 109 7.78 -11.11 9.83
N LEU A 110 7.64 -10.38 8.74
CA LEU A 110 7.64 -10.95 7.38
C LEU A 110 9.05 -11.38 6.93
N ILE A 111 10.07 -10.64 7.32
CA ILE A 111 11.45 -10.86 6.86
C ILE A 111 12.17 -11.90 7.67
N HIS A 112 11.87 -12.05 8.95
CA HIS A 112 12.59 -12.92 9.89
C HIS A 112 11.96 -14.31 10.10
N ILE A 113 11.28 -14.82 9.15
CA ILE A 113 10.70 -16.17 9.25
C ILE A 113 11.69 -17.25 8.82
#